data_7b83e60541185862145e7e7e266ce58e
#
_entry.id   7b83e60541185862145e7e7e266ce58e
#
_cell.length_a   1.000
_cell.length_b   1.000
_cell.length_c   1.000
_cell.angle_alpha   90.00
_cell.angle_beta   90.00
_cell.angle_gamma   90.00
#
_symmetry.space_group_name_H-M   'P 1'
#
loop_
_entity.id
_entity.type
_entity.pdbx_description
1 polymer ?
#
loop_
_entity_poly.entity_id
_entity_poly.type
_entity_poly.pdbx_seq_one_letter_code
_entity_poly.pdbx_strand_id
1 'polypeptide(L)'
;MKRYKFLSAALLGALLTMGTVTSCSDSGYLDINYNPNYPSTASYKQLLPAAEGSIVAVSGLYQQITGDFWCQYVTQGNSTNQYNTLSNYAVTTSGSIPPVTTVWQNTYANSLEDLKLALASAEESKAWNYWMVAKILQAYNFLVLTDTYGDIPFTGALDVENNPHAAFDDSKTVVYPGILEMLDAAIAKLDDAKAAEKASPLGTADCFLGGSMDSWAGFAKSLKLKMYLKDFDAHKSDIQALLSAGGLLEQDCAWVNWEDGANKGNPLYEFNIRQLNTTENIRACHTFLEYLLDKKDPRIIKLYEVTANAKKTLGYSSDEELIAHMDECYEGLPCGDKPTTDETTDGGIAISKSSRMKQAYDDAVYLMNEAECELMIAEAYARLGDAEKAEEYYNKGVLAGFSRWGFDGTAFVDGAYKFDKADMLHSIAMQYWVTYAGANAYDGWMTRNRLGIPEVQANITVRKSTTALQRELSDGYVLGNLVDPGASNMNAGEYPMRLLYPTATTLYNSAAAKYVEENGNSLTKKLWWEK
;
A
#
# COMPACT_ATOMS: atom_id res chain seq x y z
N MET A 1 26.23 -41.05 75.25
CA MET A 1 26.35 -39.77 74.51
C MET A 1 26.21 -39.84 72.99
N LYS A 2 26.11 -41.00 72.35
CA LYS A 2 25.96 -41.11 70.89
C LYS A 2 24.48 -41.07 70.37
N ARG A 3 23.50 -41.33 71.22
CA ARG A 3 22.06 -41.34 70.82
C ARG A 3 21.41 -39.94 70.70
N TYR A 4 21.90 -38.95 71.43
CA TYR A 4 21.34 -37.58 71.42
C TYR A 4 21.84 -36.74 70.27
N LYS A 5 22.98 -37.08 69.65
CA LYS A 5 23.49 -36.38 68.49
C LYS A 5 22.72 -36.73 67.23
N PHE A 6 22.10 -37.91 67.15
CA PHE A 6 21.28 -38.31 66.01
C PHE A 6 19.88 -37.69 66.05
N LEU A 7 19.30 -37.51 67.25
CA LEU A 7 18.00 -36.84 67.37
C LEU A 7 18.09 -35.31 67.04
N SER A 8 19.17 -34.66 67.44
CA SER A 8 19.37 -33.24 67.18
C SER A 8 19.61 -32.96 65.66
N ALA A 9 20.30 -33.86 64.94
CA ALA A 9 20.50 -33.74 63.50
C ALA A 9 19.22 -34.05 62.76
N ALA A 10 18.38 -34.98 63.22
CA ALA A 10 17.07 -35.26 62.58
C ALA A 10 16.04 -34.13 62.78
N LEU A 11 16.05 -33.48 63.98
CA LEU A 11 15.18 -32.28 64.18
C LEU A 11 15.64 -31.05 63.40
N LEU A 12 16.96 -30.83 63.22
CA LEU A 12 17.46 -29.76 62.41
C LEU A 12 17.18 -30.00 60.90
N GLY A 13 17.25 -31.25 60.46
CA GLY A 13 16.88 -31.63 59.07
C GLY A 13 15.38 -31.45 58.77
N ALA A 14 14.53 -31.79 59.77
CA ALA A 14 13.07 -31.61 59.61
C ALA A 14 12.63 -30.14 59.68
N LEU A 15 13.34 -29.29 60.44
CA LEU A 15 13.09 -27.83 60.46
C LEU A 15 13.55 -27.12 59.18
N LEU A 16 14.62 -27.63 58.56
CA LEU A 16 15.09 -27.09 57.26
C LEU A 16 14.20 -27.50 56.06
N THR A 17 13.51 -28.65 56.16
CA THR A 17 12.57 -29.09 55.10
C THR A 17 11.18 -28.51 55.25
N MET A 18 10.77 -28.03 56.44
CA MET A 18 9.48 -27.32 56.58
C MET A 18 9.53 -25.84 56.20
N GLY A 19 10.73 -25.24 56.10
CA GLY A 19 10.89 -23.85 55.66
C GLY A 19 10.86 -23.64 54.15
N THR A 20 10.90 -24.71 53.33
CA THR A 20 10.98 -24.61 51.88
C THR A 20 9.67 -24.90 51.15
N VAL A 21 8.58 -25.25 51.84
CA VAL A 21 7.30 -25.58 51.23
C VAL A 21 6.25 -24.48 51.40
N THR A 22 6.52 -23.42 52.14
CA THR A 22 5.59 -22.30 52.32
C THR A 22 5.94 -21.08 51.49
N SER A 23 6.98 -21.17 50.65
CA SER A 23 7.39 -20.06 49.77
C SER A 23 6.73 -20.08 48.39
N CYS A 24 5.84 -21.01 48.08
CA CYS A 24 5.23 -21.15 46.77
C CYS A 24 3.69 -20.97 46.77
N SER A 25 3.12 -20.35 47.79
CA SER A 25 1.66 -20.17 47.83
C SER A 25 1.18 -18.72 47.81
N ASP A 26 2.05 -17.76 47.49
CA ASP A 26 1.57 -16.40 47.31
C ASP A 26 1.72 -16.00 45.84
N SER A 27 0.56 -15.87 45.25
CA SER A 27 0.25 -15.59 43.85
C SER A 27 0.82 -14.28 43.28
N GLY A 28 1.66 -13.58 43.95
CA GLY A 28 2.25 -12.35 43.49
C GLY A 28 3.71 -12.44 43.05
N TYR A 29 4.48 -13.46 43.51
CA TYR A 29 5.93 -13.49 43.24
C TYR A 29 6.32 -14.27 41.98
N LEU A 30 5.45 -15.15 41.51
CA LEU A 30 5.67 -15.91 40.26
C LEU A 30 4.92 -15.39 39.08
N ASP A 31 4.10 -14.36 39.25
CA ASP A 31 3.39 -13.71 38.18
C ASP A 31 4.24 -12.59 37.56
N ILE A 32 5.44 -12.98 37.09
CA ILE A 32 6.39 -12.09 36.43
C ILE A 32 5.79 -11.49 35.13
N ASN A 33 4.74 -12.12 34.62
CA ASN A 33 4.02 -11.66 33.42
C ASN A 33 2.86 -10.72 33.75
N TYR A 34 2.48 -10.57 35.02
CA TYR A 34 1.47 -9.60 35.42
C TYR A 34 2.12 -8.30 35.91
N ASN A 35 2.13 -7.29 35.06
CA ASN A 35 2.50 -5.95 35.47
C ASN A 35 1.23 -5.18 35.85
N PRO A 36 0.98 -4.90 37.14
CA PRO A 36 -0.23 -4.21 37.58
C PRO A 36 -0.34 -2.75 37.08
N ASN A 37 0.73 -2.22 36.52
CA ASN A 37 0.76 -0.89 35.90
C ASN A 37 0.43 -0.91 34.41
N TYR A 38 0.30 -2.10 33.79
CA TYR A 38 -0.19 -2.23 32.43
C TYR A 38 -1.64 -2.72 32.47
N PRO A 39 -2.57 -2.05 31.77
CA PRO A 39 -3.94 -2.52 31.66
C PRO A 39 -3.96 -3.91 31.02
N SER A 40 -4.66 -4.84 31.65
CA SER A 40 -4.83 -6.21 31.13
C SER A 40 -5.68 -6.25 29.83
N THR A 41 -6.36 -5.16 29.52
CA THR A 41 -7.18 -4.99 28.31
C THR A 41 -7.03 -3.57 27.78
N ALA A 42 -6.71 -3.44 26.50
CA ALA A 42 -6.72 -2.16 25.82
C ALA A 42 -8.16 -1.80 25.41
N SER A 43 -8.53 -0.53 25.54
CA SER A 43 -9.84 -0.05 25.11
C SER A 43 -9.85 0.28 23.62
N TYR A 44 -11.03 0.32 23.02
CA TYR A 44 -11.18 0.78 21.63
C TYR A 44 -10.50 2.13 21.34
N LYS A 45 -10.38 3.02 22.32
CA LYS A 45 -9.70 4.33 22.20
C LYS A 45 -8.19 4.22 22.01
N GLN A 46 -7.59 3.10 22.43
CA GLN A 46 -6.16 2.81 22.28
C GLN A 46 -5.92 1.90 21.07
N LEU A 47 -6.82 0.95 20.83
CA LEU A 47 -6.69 -0.05 19.79
C LEU A 47 -6.90 0.55 18.38
N LEU A 48 -7.85 1.48 18.20
CA LEU A 48 -8.08 2.09 16.89
C LEU A 48 -6.86 2.84 16.36
N PRO A 49 -6.25 3.81 17.09
CA PRO A 49 -5.05 4.49 16.59
C PRO A 49 -3.84 3.56 16.44
N ALA A 50 -3.74 2.48 17.24
CA ALA A 50 -2.70 1.47 17.07
C ALA A 50 -2.89 0.70 15.75
N ALA A 51 -4.11 0.31 15.44
CA ALA A 51 -4.45 -0.33 14.17
C ALA A 51 -4.19 0.59 12.97
N GLU A 52 -4.60 1.87 13.05
CA GLU A 52 -4.32 2.87 12.02
C GLU A 52 -2.80 3.04 11.80
N GLY A 53 -2.01 3.13 12.87
CA GLY A 53 -0.55 3.19 12.79
C GLY A 53 0.05 1.96 12.12
N SER A 54 -0.49 0.76 12.40
CA SER A 54 -0.05 -0.50 11.76
C SER A 54 -0.41 -0.53 10.27
N ILE A 55 -1.59 -0.03 9.89
CA ILE A 55 -2.01 0.11 8.49
C ILE A 55 -1.07 1.05 7.75
N VAL A 56 -0.79 2.22 8.31
CA VAL A 56 0.11 3.22 7.73
C VAL A 56 1.53 2.68 7.56
N ALA A 57 2.04 1.91 8.53
CA ALA A 57 3.36 1.30 8.42
C ALA A 57 3.45 0.30 7.25
N VAL A 58 2.38 -0.44 6.97
CA VAL A 58 2.32 -1.37 5.83
C VAL A 58 2.11 -0.60 4.53
N SER A 59 1.13 0.29 4.47
CA SER A 59 0.76 1.02 3.25
C SER A 59 1.85 2.00 2.83
N GLY A 60 2.39 2.77 3.78
CA GLY A 60 3.36 3.84 3.51
C GLY A 60 4.79 3.36 3.23
N LEU A 61 5.11 2.09 3.49
CA LEU A 61 6.42 1.52 3.16
C LEU A 61 6.28 0.37 2.17
N TYR A 62 5.73 -0.74 2.64
CA TYR A 62 5.85 -2.00 1.91
C TYR A 62 4.98 -2.06 0.66
N GLN A 63 3.77 -1.57 0.73
CA GLN A 63 2.87 -1.48 -0.41
C GLN A 63 3.30 -0.38 -1.36
N GLN A 64 3.63 0.81 -0.82
CA GLN A 64 4.09 1.94 -1.61
C GLN A 64 5.29 1.57 -2.47
N ILE A 65 6.36 1.04 -1.86
CA ILE A 65 7.60 0.70 -2.59
C ILE A 65 7.37 -0.42 -3.64
N THR A 66 6.49 -1.39 -3.35
CA THR A 66 6.15 -2.44 -4.30
C THR A 66 5.46 -1.85 -5.53
N GLY A 67 4.46 -1.01 -5.31
CA GLY A 67 3.76 -0.33 -6.39
C GLY A 67 4.68 0.61 -7.17
N ASP A 68 5.52 1.39 -6.50
CA ASP A 68 6.46 2.31 -7.14
C ASP A 68 7.38 1.59 -8.15
N PHE A 69 7.92 0.42 -7.78
CA PHE A 69 8.74 -0.37 -8.69
C PHE A 69 7.94 -1.08 -9.77
N TRP A 70 6.78 -1.63 -9.44
CA TRP A 70 6.02 -2.42 -10.40
C TRP A 70 5.20 -1.57 -11.36
N CYS A 71 4.77 -0.38 -10.97
CA CYS A 71 4.26 0.61 -11.93
C CYS A 71 5.37 1.32 -12.73
N GLN A 72 6.64 0.98 -12.48
CA GLN A 72 7.81 1.56 -13.15
C GLN A 72 7.88 3.10 -13.00
N TYR A 73 7.41 3.62 -11.86
CA TYR A 73 7.68 4.99 -11.48
C TYR A 73 9.15 5.16 -11.13
N VAL A 74 9.72 4.14 -10.49
CA VAL A 74 11.12 4.10 -10.07
C VAL A 74 11.80 2.79 -10.45
N THR A 75 13.14 2.81 -10.38
CA THR A 75 14.02 1.66 -10.56
C THR A 75 15.17 1.70 -9.56
N GLN A 76 15.88 0.59 -9.37
CA GLN A 76 17.04 0.51 -8.48
C GLN A 76 18.22 1.30 -9.04
N GLY A 77 18.75 2.21 -8.25
CA GLY A 77 19.73 3.22 -8.68
C GLY A 77 21.19 2.90 -8.43
N ASN A 78 21.54 1.90 -7.63
CA ASN A 78 22.94 1.63 -7.31
C ASN A 78 23.29 0.14 -7.35
N SER A 79 24.58 -0.18 -7.21
CA SER A 79 25.07 -1.56 -7.20
C SER A 79 24.70 -2.35 -5.94
N THR A 80 24.13 -1.74 -4.92
CA THR A 80 23.59 -2.44 -3.75
C THR A 80 22.33 -3.19 -4.14
N ASN A 81 22.01 -4.27 -3.41
CA ASN A 81 20.89 -5.13 -3.76
C ASN A 81 19.60 -4.79 -3.02
N GLN A 82 19.46 -3.56 -2.49
CA GLN A 82 18.37 -3.20 -1.58
C GLN A 82 16.98 -3.49 -2.16
N TYR A 83 16.70 -2.99 -3.36
CA TYR A 83 15.42 -3.14 -4.04
C TYR A 83 15.51 -3.93 -5.35
N ASN A 84 16.63 -4.59 -5.59
CA ASN A 84 16.93 -5.24 -6.85
C ASN A 84 15.93 -6.37 -7.19
N THR A 85 15.44 -7.07 -6.16
CA THR A 85 14.43 -8.11 -6.32
C THR A 85 13.08 -7.55 -6.76
N LEU A 86 12.68 -6.38 -6.28
CA LEU A 86 11.48 -5.67 -6.75
C LEU A 86 11.68 -5.19 -8.19
N SER A 87 12.79 -4.46 -8.43
CA SER A 87 13.11 -3.86 -9.73
C SER A 87 13.19 -4.90 -10.86
N ASN A 88 13.60 -6.14 -10.55
CA ASN A 88 13.77 -7.22 -11.53
C ASN A 88 12.69 -8.30 -11.49
N TYR A 89 11.58 -8.06 -10.76
CA TYR A 89 10.49 -9.04 -10.58
C TYR A 89 10.99 -10.41 -10.07
N ALA A 90 12.04 -10.40 -9.23
CA ALA A 90 12.72 -11.58 -8.70
C ALA A 90 12.38 -11.88 -7.24
N VAL A 91 11.13 -11.62 -6.86
CA VAL A 91 10.61 -11.75 -5.50
C VAL A 91 10.59 -13.21 -5.04
N THR A 92 10.99 -13.45 -3.79
CA THR A 92 10.97 -14.78 -3.16
C THR A 92 10.05 -14.83 -1.94
N THR A 93 9.69 -16.03 -1.50
CA THR A 93 8.76 -16.26 -0.38
C THR A 93 9.34 -15.94 1.01
N SER A 94 10.64 -15.64 1.12
CA SER A 94 11.35 -15.46 2.39
C SER A 94 12.19 -14.19 2.48
N GLY A 95 12.13 -13.32 1.47
CA GLY A 95 12.89 -12.06 1.48
C GLY A 95 12.34 -11.05 2.49
N SER A 96 13.22 -10.25 3.11
CA SER A 96 12.81 -9.13 3.99
C SER A 96 12.40 -7.89 3.19
N ILE A 97 12.92 -7.73 2.00
CA ILE A 97 12.46 -6.83 0.95
C ILE A 97 12.59 -7.62 -0.34
N PRO A 98 11.54 -7.87 -0.99
CA PRO A 98 10.18 -7.34 -0.94
C PRO A 98 9.36 -7.86 0.22
N PRO A 99 8.27 -7.17 0.50
CA PRO A 99 7.48 -7.25 1.72
C PRO A 99 6.55 -8.47 1.82
N VAL A 100 6.83 -9.56 1.13
CA VAL A 100 5.94 -10.74 1.04
C VAL A 100 5.50 -11.21 2.43
N THR A 101 6.45 -11.35 3.34
CA THR A 101 6.14 -11.80 4.71
C THR A 101 5.57 -10.67 5.56
N THR A 102 6.10 -9.45 5.42
CA THR A 102 5.78 -8.34 6.31
C THR A 102 4.36 -7.82 6.11
N VAL A 103 3.91 -7.68 4.85
CA VAL A 103 2.51 -7.29 4.57
C VAL A 103 1.54 -8.29 5.18
N TRP A 104 1.77 -9.59 4.97
CA TRP A 104 0.93 -10.64 5.52
C TRP A 104 0.89 -10.61 7.06
N GLN A 105 2.09 -10.68 7.69
CA GLN A 105 2.19 -10.79 9.14
C GLN A 105 1.67 -9.54 9.86
N ASN A 106 2.09 -8.36 9.43
CA ASN A 106 1.67 -7.13 10.12
C ASN A 106 0.18 -6.86 9.94
N THR A 107 -0.40 -7.21 8.79
CA THR A 107 -1.84 -7.03 8.59
C THR A 107 -2.65 -7.98 9.48
N TYR A 108 -2.29 -9.27 9.57
CA TYR A 108 -3.02 -10.20 10.43
C TYR A 108 -2.74 -9.99 11.92
N ALA A 109 -1.45 -9.93 12.30
CA ALA A 109 -1.07 -9.98 13.71
C ALA A 109 -1.19 -8.64 14.45
N ASN A 110 -1.13 -7.53 13.71
CA ASN A 110 -1.21 -6.20 14.32
C ASN A 110 -2.56 -5.55 13.98
N SER A 111 -2.74 -5.03 12.73
CA SER A 111 -3.92 -4.22 12.44
C SER A 111 -5.24 -4.97 12.56
N LEU A 112 -5.37 -6.20 12.01
CA LEU A 112 -6.62 -6.96 12.08
C LEU A 112 -6.95 -7.46 13.49
N GLU A 113 -5.96 -7.87 14.29
CA GLU A 113 -6.18 -8.28 15.67
C GLU A 113 -6.59 -7.08 16.54
N ASP A 114 -5.90 -5.93 16.40
CA ASP A 114 -6.29 -4.71 17.12
C ASP A 114 -7.70 -4.24 16.74
N LEU A 115 -8.06 -4.31 15.45
CA LEU A 115 -9.41 -3.96 14.97
C LEU A 115 -10.48 -4.91 15.51
N LYS A 116 -10.21 -6.21 15.58
CA LYS A 116 -11.12 -7.20 16.18
C LYS A 116 -11.40 -6.86 17.65
N LEU A 117 -10.35 -6.58 18.42
CA LEU A 117 -10.47 -6.21 19.84
C LEU A 117 -11.17 -4.84 20.00
N ALA A 118 -10.85 -3.87 19.13
CA ALA A 118 -11.50 -2.55 19.12
C ALA A 118 -13.00 -2.67 18.85
N LEU A 119 -13.41 -3.50 17.89
CA LEU A 119 -14.80 -3.75 17.55
C LEU A 119 -15.57 -4.33 18.73
N ALA A 120 -15.04 -5.36 19.40
CA ALA A 120 -15.69 -5.97 20.56
C ALA A 120 -15.85 -4.97 21.72
N SER A 121 -14.80 -4.21 22.05
CA SER A 121 -14.82 -3.21 23.11
C SER A 121 -15.72 -2.01 22.78
N ALA A 122 -15.76 -1.56 21.52
CA ALA A 122 -16.63 -0.46 21.07
C ALA A 122 -18.10 -0.86 21.07
N GLU A 123 -18.42 -2.10 20.67
CA GLU A 123 -19.79 -2.64 20.67
C GLU A 123 -20.36 -2.72 22.09
N GLU A 124 -19.60 -3.29 23.04
CA GLU A 124 -19.96 -3.36 24.46
C GLU A 124 -20.25 -1.96 25.03
N SER A 125 -19.42 -0.98 24.64
CA SER A 125 -19.53 0.40 25.09
C SER A 125 -20.55 1.24 24.30
N LYS A 126 -21.14 0.69 23.23
CA LYS A 126 -21.97 1.41 22.23
C LYS A 126 -21.25 2.62 21.61
N ALA A 127 -19.94 2.56 21.48
CA ALA A 127 -19.11 3.58 20.85
C ALA A 127 -19.15 3.38 19.31
N TRP A 128 -20.32 3.67 18.72
CA TRP A 128 -20.61 3.34 17.32
C TRP A 128 -19.74 4.08 16.31
N ASN A 129 -19.21 5.26 16.67
CA ASN A 129 -18.22 5.98 15.87
C ASN A 129 -16.91 5.17 15.75
N TYR A 130 -16.34 4.69 16.85
CA TYR A 130 -15.16 3.81 16.84
C TYR A 130 -15.47 2.48 16.15
N TRP A 131 -16.63 1.90 16.41
CA TRP A 131 -17.04 0.64 15.79
C TRP A 131 -17.14 0.76 14.26
N MET A 132 -17.75 1.84 13.77
CA MET A 132 -17.90 2.08 12.33
C MET A 132 -16.53 2.21 11.64
N VAL A 133 -15.63 3.04 12.18
CA VAL A 133 -14.28 3.21 11.62
C VAL A 133 -13.50 1.91 11.67
N ALA A 134 -13.49 1.22 12.80
CA ALA A 134 -12.80 -0.07 12.95
C ALA A 134 -13.34 -1.13 11.97
N LYS A 135 -14.66 -1.17 11.73
CA LYS A 135 -15.28 -2.11 10.79
C LYS A 135 -14.89 -1.82 9.35
N ILE A 136 -14.83 -0.56 8.95
CA ILE A 136 -14.40 -0.13 7.61
C ILE A 136 -12.90 -0.46 7.41
N LEU A 137 -12.06 -0.18 8.40
CA LEU A 137 -10.63 -0.49 8.32
C LEU A 137 -10.36 -2.01 8.34
N GLN A 138 -11.19 -2.80 9.04
CA GLN A 138 -11.14 -4.25 8.97
C GLN A 138 -11.46 -4.76 7.55
N ALA A 139 -12.50 -4.23 6.93
CA ALA A 139 -12.86 -4.52 5.54
C ALA A 139 -11.75 -4.12 4.57
N TYR A 140 -11.15 -2.93 4.74
CA TYR A 140 -10.01 -2.47 3.95
C TYR A 140 -8.81 -3.42 4.05
N ASN A 141 -8.42 -3.85 5.26
CA ASN A 141 -7.29 -4.77 5.44
C ASN A 141 -7.52 -6.12 4.77
N PHE A 142 -8.72 -6.69 4.88
CA PHE A 142 -9.04 -7.94 4.17
C PHE A 142 -9.06 -7.76 2.65
N LEU A 143 -9.54 -6.60 2.15
CA LEU A 143 -9.49 -6.28 0.73
C LEU A 143 -8.04 -6.22 0.24
N VAL A 144 -7.17 -5.51 0.95
CA VAL A 144 -5.74 -5.44 0.64
C VAL A 144 -5.10 -6.83 0.63
N LEU A 145 -5.38 -7.67 1.62
CA LEU A 145 -4.84 -9.03 1.67
C LEU A 145 -5.29 -9.88 0.48
N THR A 146 -6.59 -9.90 0.20
CA THR A 146 -7.12 -10.72 -0.90
C THR A 146 -6.70 -10.20 -2.27
N ASP A 147 -6.55 -8.89 -2.44
CA ASP A 147 -6.02 -8.27 -3.65
C ASP A 147 -4.53 -8.55 -3.85
N THR A 148 -3.79 -8.67 -2.75
CA THR A 148 -2.35 -8.95 -2.80
C THR A 148 -2.04 -10.42 -3.03
N TYR A 149 -2.80 -11.34 -2.40
CA TYR A 149 -2.46 -12.77 -2.33
C TYR A 149 -3.49 -13.70 -2.99
N GLY A 150 -4.72 -13.26 -3.21
CA GLY A 150 -5.84 -14.10 -3.67
C GLY A 150 -6.62 -14.70 -2.51
N ASP A 151 -6.75 -16.02 -2.47
CA ASP A 151 -7.44 -16.71 -1.38
C ASP A 151 -6.68 -16.54 -0.07
N ILE A 152 -7.40 -16.28 1.01
CA ILE A 152 -6.82 -15.95 2.32
C ILE A 152 -7.65 -16.55 3.46
N PRO A 153 -7.11 -16.78 4.65
CA PRO A 153 -7.92 -16.99 5.84
C PRO A 153 -8.83 -15.78 6.09
N PHE A 154 -10.14 -15.97 6.11
CA PHE A 154 -11.13 -14.92 6.32
C PHE A 154 -12.17 -15.33 7.36
N THR A 155 -13.01 -16.33 7.10
CA THR A 155 -14.09 -16.76 8.02
C THR A 155 -13.55 -17.38 9.30
N GLY A 156 -12.43 -18.08 9.21
CA GLY A 156 -11.74 -18.68 10.34
C GLY A 156 -10.53 -17.90 10.85
N ALA A 157 -10.32 -16.68 10.33
CA ALA A 157 -9.20 -15.83 10.72
C ALA A 157 -9.38 -15.26 12.13
N LEU A 158 -8.26 -14.89 12.77
CA LEU A 158 -8.22 -14.18 14.06
C LEU A 158 -8.79 -14.99 15.26
N ASP A 159 -8.91 -16.29 15.12
CA ASP A 159 -9.31 -17.21 16.20
C ASP A 159 -8.21 -18.27 16.44
N VAL A 160 -7.05 -17.80 16.85
CA VAL A 160 -5.86 -18.65 17.02
C VAL A 160 -6.06 -19.72 18.10
N GLU A 161 -6.87 -19.46 19.13
CA GLU A 161 -7.13 -20.40 20.20
C GLU A 161 -7.91 -21.63 19.73
N ASN A 162 -8.95 -21.42 18.91
CA ASN A 162 -9.82 -22.50 18.44
C ASN A 162 -9.47 -22.96 17.02
N ASN A 163 -8.85 -22.09 16.20
CA ASN A 163 -8.53 -22.36 14.81
C ASN A 163 -7.11 -21.91 14.42
N PRO A 164 -6.05 -22.51 15.02
CA PRO A 164 -4.66 -22.10 14.76
C PRO A 164 -4.19 -22.38 13.31
N HIS A 165 -4.92 -23.19 12.57
CA HIS A 165 -4.64 -23.58 11.20
C HIS A 165 -5.80 -23.17 10.28
N ALA A 166 -6.22 -21.91 10.33
CA ALA A 166 -7.30 -21.39 9.52
C ALA A 166 -7.10 -21.72 8.03
N ALA A 167 -8.13 -22.26 7.41
CA ALA A 167 -8.14 -22.58 5.99
C ALA A 167 -8.21 -21.29 5.15
N PHE A 168 -7.78 -21.39 3.90
CA PHE A 168 -7.95 -20.31 2.95
C PHE A 168 -9.35 -20.35 2.36
N ASP A 169 -10.03 -19.23 2.40
CA ASP A 169 -11.33 -19.01 1.82
C ASP A 169 -11.17 -18.48 0.39
N ASP A 170 -12.05 -18.93 -0.50
CA ASP A 170 -12.07 -18.49 -1.90
C ASP A 170 -12.32 -16.98 -1.99
N SER A 171 -11.43 -16.29 -2.68
CA SER A 171 -11.44 -14.82 -2.76
C SER A 171 -12.71 -14.29 -3.42
N LYS A 172 -13.21 -14.92 -4.48
CA LYS A 172 -14.38 -14.46 -5.24
C LYS A 172 -15.70 -14.74 -4.54
N THR A 173 -15.86 -15.97 -4.00
CA THR A 173 -17.17 -16.45 -3.54
C THR A 173 -17.40 -16.32 -2.04
N VAL A 174 -16.34 -16.09 -1.26
CA VAL A 174 -16.41 -15.99 0.20
C VAL A 174 -15.85 -14.65 0.70
N VAL A 175 -14.59 -14.33 0.35
CA VAL A 175 -13.92 -13.16 0.92
C VAL A 175 -14.54 -11.86 0.43
N TYR A 176 -14.71 -11.68 -0.87
CA TYR A 176 -15.30 -10.46 -1.43
C TYR A 176 -16.73 -10.20 -0.95
N PRO A 177 -17.67 -11.18 -0.98
CA PRO A 177 -18.99 -11.01 -0.40
C PRO A 177 -18.94 -10.62 1.09
N GLY A 178 -18.10 -11.27 1.88
CA GLY A 178 -17.97 -10.96 3.30
C GLY A 178 -17.41 -9.55 3.57
N ILE A 179 -16.49 -9.05 2.75
CA ILE A 179 -16.01 -7.66 2.84
C ILE A 179 -17.14 -6.68 2.51
N LEU A 180 -17.95 -6.95 1.47
CA LEU A 180 -19.11 -6.12 1.14
C LEU A 180 -20.12 -6.08 2.29
N GLU A 181 -20.40 -7.21 2.95
CA GLU A 181 -21.25 -7.28 4.14
C GLU A 181 -20.68 -6.44 5.31
N MET A 182 -19.36 -6.45 5.53
CA MET A 182 -18.72 -5.59 6.54
C MET A 182 -18.94 -4.11 6.25
N LEU A 183 -18.76 -3.69 4.99
CA LEU A 183 -18.97 -2.30 4.57
C LEU A 183 -20.44 -1.89 4.70
N ASP A 184 -21.38 -2.76 4.32
CA ASP A 184 -22.81 -2.51 4.47
C ASP A 184 -23.22 -2.37 5.94
N ALA A 185 -22.70 -3.23 6.81
CA ALA A 185 -22.93 -3.15 8.24
C ALA A 185 -22.39 -1.84 8.84
N ALA A 186 -21.22 -1.37 8.38
CA ALA A 186 -20.65 -0.10 8.81
C ALA A 186 -21.50 1.09 8.34
N ILE A 187 -21.91 1.12 7.07
CA ILE A 187 -22.77 2.17 6.51
C ILE A 187 -24.14 2.23 7.22
N ALA A 188 -24.71 1.07 7.54
CA ALA A 188 -25.99 1.00 8.28
C ALA A 188 -25.91 1.60 9.69
N LYS A 189 -24.71 1.74 10.26
CA LYS A 189 -24.48 2.37 11.57
C LYS A 189 -24.23 3.88 11.52
N LEU A 190 -24.29 4.52 10.36
CA LEU A 190 -23.94 5.93 10.18
C LEU A 190 -24.63 6.88 11.17
N ASP A 191 -25.96 6.77 11.35
CA ASP A 191 -26.70 7.66 12.24
C ASP A 191 -26.32 7.44 13.71
N ASP A 192 -26.16 6.18 14.13
CA ASP A 192 -25.69 5.82 15.48
C ASP A 192 -24.26 6.36 15.69
N ALA A 193 -23.39 6.22 14.67
CA ALA A 193 -22.01 6.71 14.71
C ALA A 193 -21.93 8.24 14.81
N LYS A 194 -22.75 8.97 14.06
CA LYS A 194 -22.85 10.43 14.16
C LYS A 194 -23.32 10.88 15.54
N ALA A 195 -24.29 10.18 16.12
CA ALA A 195 -24.75 10.47 17.47
C ALA A 195 -23.66 10.20 18.51
N ALA A 196 -22.91 9.11 18.37
CA ALA A 196 -21.80 8.76 19.23
C ALA A 196 -20.64 9.76 19.07
N GLU A 197 -20.28 10.17 17.84
CA GLU A 197 -19.23 11.14 17.56
C GLU A 197 -19.54 12.51 18.19
N LYS A 198 -20.78 12.95 18.12
CA LYS A 198 -21.23 14.19 18.79
C LYS A 198 -21.10 14.12 20.32
N ALA A 199 -21.31 12.95 20.91
CA ALA A 199 -21.25 12.76 22.36
C ALA A 199 -19.82 12.53 22.87
N SER A 200 -18.99 11.84 22.12
CA SER A 200 -17.60 11.48 22.45
C SER A 200 -16.76 11.40 21.17
N PRO A 201 -16.23 12.54 20.70
CA PRO A 201 -15.47 12.61 19.45
C PRO A 201 -14.23 11.69 19.43
N LEU A 202 -13.92 11.14 18.26
CA LEU A 202 -12.67 10.44 18.03
C LEU A 202 -11.46 11.38 18.21
N GLY A 203 -11.58 12.61 17.72
CA GLY A 203 -10.50 13.57 17.76
C GLY A 203 -9.26 13.05 17.06
N THR A 204 -8.12 13.09 17.76
CA THR A 204 -6.82 12.58 17.23
C THR A 204 -6.70 11.05 17.19
N ALA A 205 -7.72 10.31 17.62
CA ALA A 205 -7.74 8.86 17.50
C ALA A 205 -8.09 8.39 16.08
N ASP A 206 -8.62 9.29 15.23
CA ASP A 206 -8.77 9.08 13.78
C ASP A 206 -7.77 9.96 13.04
N CYS A 207 -6.74 9.35 12.50
CA CYS A 207 -5.63 10.03 11.82
C CYS A 207 -5.88 10.24 10.33
N PHE A 208 -6.94 9.66 9.75
CA PHE A 208 -7.24 9.72 8.33
C PHE A 208 -8.28 10.75 7.95
N LEU A 209 -9.44 10.71 8.58
CA LEU A 209 -10.60 11.54 8.23
C LEU A 209 -11.11 12.41 9.40
N GLY A 210 -10.35 12.45 10.52
CA GLY A 210 -10.57 13.36 11.65
C GLY A 210 -11.93 13.23 12.33
N GLY A 211 -12.50 12.02 12.37
CA GLY A 211 -13.81 11.74 12.98
C GLY A 211 -15.01 12.10 12.10
N SER A 212 -14.82 12.44 10.83
CA SER A 212 -15.93 12.69 9.91
C SER A 212 -16.66 11.40 9.54
N MET A 213 -17.76 11.10 10.19
CA MET A 213 -18.55 9.89 9.93
C MET A 213 -19.14 9.86 8.52
N ASP A 214 -19.48 11.03 7.95
CA ASP A 214 -19.92 11.13 6.55
C ASP A 214 -18.78 10.78 5.57
N SER A 215 -17.57 11.27 5.83
CA SER A 215 -16.41 10.93 5.01
C SER A 215 -16.02 9.44 5.15
N TRP A 216 -16.15 8.84 6.33
CA TRP A 216 -15.98 7.40 6.52
C TRP A 216 -17.04 6.58 5.79
N ALA A 217 -18.30 7.03 5.78
CA ALA A 217 -19.33 6.38 4.96
C ALA A 217 -19.03 6.54 3.46
N GLY A 218 -18.53 7.71 3.05
CA GLY A 218 -18.05 7.96 1.68
C GLY A 218 -16.91 7.03 1.29
N PHE A 219 -15.91 6.87 2.16
CA PHE A 219 -14.81 5.93 1.97
C PHE A 219 -15.30 4.48 1.82
N ALA A 220 -16.21 4.03 2.70
CA ALA A 220 -16.80 2.69 2.61
C ALA A 220 -17.55 2.48 1.29
N LYS A 221 -18.34 3.46 0.83
CA LYS A 221 -19.03 3.42 -0.46
C LYS A 221 -18.04 3.41 -1.64
N SER A 222 -16.95 4.16 -1.56
CA SER A 222 -15.91 4.18 -2.59
C SER A 222 -15.14 2.85 -2.65
N LEU A 223 -14.90 2.20 -1.51
CA LEU A 223 -14.37 0.82 -1.47
C LEU A 223 -15.34 -0.16 -2.15
N LYS A 224 -16.66 -0.04 -1.91
CA LYS A 224 -17.65 -0.87 -2.62
C LYS A 224 -17.59 -0.64 -4.13
N LEU A 225 -17.47 0.62 -4.59
CA LEU A 225 -17.32 0.91 -6.02
C LEU A 225 -16.06 0.26 -6.58
N LYS A 226 -14.91 0.39 -5.88
CA LYS A 226 -13.64 -0.27 -6.25
C LYS A 226 -13.81 -1.79 -6.42
N MET A 227 -14.51 -2.43 -5.50
CA MET A 227 -14.78 -3.87 -5.55
C MET A 227 -15.73 -4.24 -6.70
N TYR A 228 -16.80 -3.48 -6.89
CA TYR A 228 -17.76 -3.71 -7.98
C TYR A 228 -17.12 -3.55 -9.37
N LEU A 229 -16.18 -2.61 -9.54
CA LEU A 229 -15.45 -2.44 -10.80
C LEU A 229 -14.57 -3.65 -11.17
N LYS A 230 -14.22 -4.51 -10.21
CA LYS A 230 -13.48 -5.76 -10.45
C LYS A 230 -14.36 -6.86 -11.04
N ASP A 231 -15.65 -6.88 -10.72
CA ASP A 231 -16.65 -7.77 -11.33
C ASP A 231 -17.85 -6.94 -11.86
N PHE A 232 -17.53 -6.02 -12.76
CA PHE A 232 -18.46 -5.01 -13.26
C PHE A 232 -19.78 -5.60 -13.77
N ASP A 233 -19.71 -6.71 -14.54
CA ASP A 233 -20.90 -7.30 -15.15
C ASP A 233 -21.84 -7.89 -14.11
N ALA A 234 -21.29 -8.49 -13.05
CA ALA A 234 -22.08 -9.01 -11.94
C ALA A 234 -22.72 -7.90 -11.09
N HIS A 235 -22.06 -6.73 -10.98
CA HIS A 235 -22.46 -5.63 -10.10
C HIS A 235 -22.96 -4.38 -10.83
N LYS A 236 -23.37 -4.52 -12.10
CA LYS A 236 -23.83 -3.37 -12.90
C LYS A 236 -24.99 -2.61 -12.25
N SER A 237 -25.97 -3.30 -11.68
CA SER A 237 -27.09 -2.69 -10.97
C SER A 237 -26.69 -2.03 -9.65
N ASP A 238 -25.75 -2.64 -8.94
CA ASP A 238 -25.24 -2.12 -7.66
C ASP A 238 -24.45 -0.81 -7.91
N ILE A 239 -23.64 -0.77 -8.97
CA ILE A 239 -22.92 0.42 -9.41
C ILE A 239 -23.90 1.55 -9.75
N GLN A 240 -24.95 1.27 -10.55
CA GLN A 240 -25.96 2.26 -10.90
C GLN A 240 -26.69 2.80 -9.66
N ALA A 241 -27.06 1.93 -8.72
CA ALA A 241 -27.67 2.32 -7.46
C ALA A 241 -26.74 3.18 -6.61
N LEU A 242 -25.47 2.79 -6.49
CA LEU A 242 -24.47 3.51 -5.73
C LEU A 242 -24.19 4.91 -6.29
N LEU A 243 -24.01 5.03 -7.60
CA LEU A 243 -23.83 6.32 -8.29
C LEU A 243 -25.06 7.22 -8.14
N SER A 244 -26.27 6.65 -8.19
CA SER A 244 -27.53 7.40 -8.02
C SER A 244 -27.73 7.89 -6.59
N ALA A 245 -27.30 7.10 -5.60
CA ALA A 245 -27.38 7.47 -4.18
C ALA A 245 -26.35 8.54 -3.81
N GLY A 246 -25.21 8.58 -4.50
CA GLY A 246 -24.11 9.51 -4.23
C GLY A 246 -23.45 9.35 -2.85
N GLY A 247 -22.72 10.37 -2.44
CA GLY A 247 -22.00 10.39 -1.16
C GLY A 247 -20.81 9.43 -1.14
N LEU A 248 -20.13 9.29 -2.27
CA LEU A 248 -18.79 8.72 -2.36
C LEU A 248 -17.79 9.68 -1.72
N LEU A 249 -16.57 9.23 -1.51
CA LEU A 249 -15.52 10.06 -0.91
C LEU A 249 -15.12 11.18 -1.89
N GLU A 250 -15.12 12.43 -1.43
CA GLU A 250 -14.82 13.64 -2.19
C GLU A 250 -13.53 14.33 -1.67
N GLN A 251 -12.68 13.60 -0.99
CA GLN A 251 -11.42 14.10 -0.42
C GLN A 251 -10.40 12.96 -0.29
N ASP A 252 -9.18 13.30 0.05
CA ASP A 252 -8.17 12.30 0.37
C ASP A 252 -8.46 11.61 1.72
N CYS A 253 -8.42 10.28 1.75
CA CYS A 253 -8.31 9.48 2.97
C CYS A 253 -6.83 9.18 3.19
N ALA A 254 -6.16 10.03 3.96
CA ALA A 254 -4.71 10.00 4.08
C ALA A 254 -4.24 10.40 5.48
N TRP A 255 -3.13 9.78 5.92
CA TRP A 255 -2.39 10.22 7.08
C TRP A 255 -1.37 11.29 6.67
N VAL A 256 -1.50 12.49 7.23
CA VAL A 256 -0.68 13.67 6.90
C VAL A 256 0.02 14.29 8.11
N ASN A 257 -0.26 13.81 9.31
CA ASN A 257 0.21 14.41 10.56
C ASN A 257 1.53 13.76 11.01
N TRP A 258 2.61 14.13 10.37
CA TRP A 258 3.95 13.66 10.68
C TRP A 258 4.74 14.68 11.51
N GLU A 259 5.75 14.19 12.23
CA GLU A 259 6.72 15.02 12.94
C GLU A 259 8.15 14.76 12.43
N ASP A 260 8.97 15.79 12.38
CA ASP A 260 10.40 15.63 12.06
C ASP A 260 11.17 15.05 13.26
N GLY A 261 11.20 13.74 13.36
CA GLY A 261 11.87 12.99 14.41
C GLY A 261 11.98 11.50 14.07
N ALA A 262 12.91 10.80 14.69
CA ALA A 262 13.12 9.37 14.43
C ALA A 262 11.85 8.56 14.71
N ASN A 263 11.43 7.76 13.73
CA ASN A 263 10.20 6.96 13.72
C ASN A 263 8.90 7.77 13.86
N LYS A 264 8.91 9.03 13.44
CA LYS A 264 7.74 9.91 13.50
C LYS A 264 7.33 10.47 12.13
N GLY A 265 8.09 10.22 11.11
CA GLY A 265 7.84 10.64 9.74
C GLY A 265 7.22 9.53 8.88
N ASN A 266 7.01 9.86 7.60
CA ASN A 266 6.54 8.91 6.60
C ASN A 266 7.36 7.60 6.62
N PRO A 267 6.72 6.42 6.61
CA PRO A 267 7.41 5.14 6.76
C PRO A 267 8.50 4.86 5.72
N LEU A 268 8.29 5.24 4.44
CA LEU A 268 9.28 5.06 3.40
C LEU A 268 10.49 5.98 3.62
N TYR A 269 10.27 7.23 4.00
CA TYR A 269 11.33 8.17 4.34
C TYR A 269 12.12 7.68 5.57
N GLU A 270 11.44 7.26 6.63
CA GLU A 270 12.10 6.73 7.84
C GLU A 270 13.00 5.54 7.50
N PHE A 271 12.50 4.61 6.71
CA PHE A 271 13.25 3.42 6.33
C PHE A 271 14.41 3.75 5.38
N ASN A 272 14.12 4.40 4.26
CA ASN A 272 15.11 4.59 3.19
C ASN A 272 16.14 5.68 3.52
N ILE A 273 15.69 6.80 4.08
CA ILE A 273 16.55 7.96 4.32
C ILE A 273 17.17 7.91 5.72
N ARG A 274 16.37 7.73 6.78
CA ARG A 274 16.88 7.80 8.15
C ARG A 274 17.60 6.53 8.60
N GLN A 275 17.01 5.35 8.36
CA GLN A 275 17.60 4.10 8.85
C GLN A 275 18.70 3.57 7.93
N LEU A 276 18.46 3.52 6.61
CA LEU A 276 19.46 3.06 5.64
C LEU A 276 20.49 4.15 5.30
N ASN A 277 20.20 5.41 5.61
CA ASN A 277 21.03 6.57 5.26
C ASN A 277 21.45 6.56 3.77
N THR A 278 20.52 6.25 2.89
CA THR A 278 20.79 6.13 1.47
C THR A 278 19.78 6.93 0.65
N THR A 279 20.31 7.78 -0.21
CA THR A 279 19.52 8.58 -1.16
C THR A 279 19.68 8.09 -2.59
N GLU A 280 20.47 7.04 -2.80
CA GLU A 280 20.91 6.62 -4.12
C GLU A 280 20.13 5.41 -4.68
N ASN A 281 19.36 4.74 -3.83
CA ASN A 281 18.74 3.46 -4.19
C ASN A 281 17.53 3.60 -5.11
N ILE A 282 16.75 4.67 -4.99
CA ILE A 282 15.48 4.85 -5.70
C ILE A 282 15.63 5.99 -6.71
N ARG A 283 15.53 5.64 -7.99
CA ARG A 283 15.72 6.54 -9.13
C ARG A 283 14.50 6.54 -10.04
N ALA A 284 14.29 7.65 -10.75
CA ALA A 284 13.28 7.73 -11.79
C ALA A 284 13.48 6.61 -12.82
N CYS A 285 12.42 5.92 -13.19
CA CYS A 285 12.45 4.96 -14.29
C CYS A 285 12.17 5.67 -15.62
N HIS A 286 12.86 5.30 -16.70
CA HIS A 286 12.62 5.84 -18.04
C HIS A 286 11.16 5.76 -18.45
N THR A 287 10.49 4.65 -18.16
CA THR A 287 9.10 4.39 -18.54
C THR A 287 8.17 5.54 -18.17
N PHE A 288 8.13 5.90 -16.89
CA PHE A 288 7.24 6.94 -16.39
C PHE A 288 7.79 8.35 -16.64
N LEU A 289 9.10 8.52 -16.50
CA LEU A 289 9.73 9.82 -16.68
C LEU A 289 9.53 10.34 -18.12
N GLU A 290 9.78 9.50 -19.14
CA GLU A 290 9.60 9.91 -20.54
C GLU A 290 8.15 10.23 -20.86
N TYR A 291 7.20 9.52 -20.25
CA TYR A 291 5.78 9.84 -20.41
C TYR A 291 5.44 11.23 -19.85
N LEU A 292 5.92 11.57 -18.66
CA LEU A 292 5.70 12.90 -18.07
C LEU A 292 6.37 14.01 -18.88
N LEU A 293 7.59 13.77 -19.38
CA LEU A 293 8.33 14.74 -20.21
C LEU A 293 7.63 15.00 -21.55
N ASP A 294 7.12 13.95 -22.21
CA ASP A 294 6.33 14.11 -23.45
C ASP A 294 5.07 14.95 -23.21
N LYS A 295 4.37 14.69 -22.10
CA LYS A 295 3.16 15.42 -21.72
C LYS A 295 3.46 16.81 -21.16
N LYS A 296 4.71 17.15 -20.93
CA LYS A 296 5.16 18.36 -20.21
C LYS A 296 4.46 18.53 -18.87
N ASP A 297 4.33 17.43 -18.15
CA ASP A 297 3.60 17.36 -16.89
C ASP A 297 4.42 17.97 -15.75
N PRO A 298 3.98 19.09 -15.15
CA PRO A 298 4.74 19.76 -14.11
C PRO A 298 4.89 18.96 -12.80
N ARG A 299 4.07 17.92 -12.61
CA ARG A 299 4.15 17.06 -11.41
C ARG A 299 5.50 16.35 -11.29
N ILE A 300 6.26 16.24 -12.38
CA ILE A 300 7.62 15.72 -12.40
C ILE A 300 8.53 16.40 -11.35
N ILE A 301 8.38 17.74 -11.16
CA ILE A 301 9.20 18.49 -10.20
C ILE A 301 8.86 18.19 -8.73
N LYS A 302 7.70 17.58 -8.48
CA LYS A 302 7.27 17.13 -7.14
C LYS A 302 7.64 15.66 -6.87
N LEU A 303 7.74 14.86 -7.91
CA LEU A 303 8.03 13.42 -7.82
C LEU A 303 9.54 13.13 -7.81
N TYR A 304 10.34 13.93 -8.52
CA TYR A 304 11.77 13.65 -8.68
C TYR A 304 12.63 14.87 -8.34
N GLU A 305 13.86 14.59 -7.91
CA GLU A 305 14.87 15.62 -7.76
C GLU A 305 15.56 15.95 -9.08
N VAL A 306 15.91 17.19 -9.26
CA VAL A 306 16.82 17.63 -10.33
C VAL A 306 18.12 16.84 -10.25
N THR A 307 18.65 16.38 -11.37
CA THR A 307 19.93 15.66 -11.40
C THR A 307 21.06 16.49 -10.78
N ALA A 308 22.01 15.83 -10.14
CA ALA A 308 23.15 16.52 -9.52
C ALA A 308 23.94 17.33 -10.56
N ASN A 309 24.03 16.81 -11.80
CA ASN A 309 24.70 17.50 -12.90
C ASN A 309 23.95 18.79 -13.31
N ALA A 310 22.63 18.74 -13.50
CA ALA A 310 21.84 19.90 -13.87
C ALA A 310 21.88 20.98 -12.76
N LYS A 311 21.75 20.59 -11.50
CA LYS A 311 21.92 21.51 -10.35
C LYS A 311 23.25 22.29 -10.43
N LYS A 312 24.34 21.61 -10.78
CA LYS A 312 25.68 22.21 -10.84
C LYS A 312 25.89 23.11 -12.08
N THR A 313 25.33 22.72 -13.24
CA THR A 313 25.65 23.35 -14.54
C THR A 313 24.62 24.40 -14.97
N LEU A 314 23.33 24.19 -14.65
CA LEU A 314 22.24 25.05 -15.14
C LEU A 314 21.81 26.09 -14.09
N GLY A 315 21.87 25.71 -12.80
CA GLY A 315 21.55 26.63 -11.70
C GLY A 315 20.06 26.95 -11.54
N TYR A 316 19.16 26.26 -12.27
CA TYR A 316 17.72 26.43 -12.13
C TYR A 316 17.24 25.99 -10.75
N SER A 317 16.39 26.80 -10.13
CA SER A 317 15.93 26.59 -8.75
C SER A 317 14.46 26.90 -8.50
N SER A 318 13.83 27.74 -9.32
CA SER A 318 12.40 28.00 -9.22
C SER A 318 11.57 26.94 -9.93
N ASP A 319 10.33 26.72 -9.48
CA ASP A 319 9.41 25.77 -10.11
C ASP A 319 9.18 26.14 -11.59
N GLU A 320 9.09 27.44 -11.92
CA GLU A 320 8.90 27.92 -13.29
C GLU A 320 10.09 27.59 -14.21
N GLU A 321 11.33 27.79 -13.71
CA GLU A 321 12.54 27.42 -14.46
C GLU A 321 12.63 25.92 -14.67
N LEU A 322 12.34 25.14 -13.63
CA LEU A 322 12.40 23.68 -13.70
C LEU A 322 11.34 23.11 -14.67
N ILE A 323 10.14 23.69 -14.68
CA ILE A 323 9.08 23.29 -15.62
C ILE A 323 9.45 23.67 -17.05
N ALA A 324 10.02 24.86 -17.26
CA ALA A 324 10.42 25.30 -18.59
C ALA A 324 11.57 24.46 -19.18
N HIS A 325 12.40 23.85 -18.36
CA HIS A 325 13.62 23.12 -18.72
C HIS A 325 13.64 21.67 -18.22
N MET A 326 12.45 21.03 -18.12
CA MET A 326 12.35 19.66 -17.58
C MET A 326 13.27 18.67 -18.31
N ASP A 327 13.39 18.78 -19.62
CA ASP A 327 14.22 17.89 -20.45
C ASP A 327 15.72 17.98 -20.10
N GLU A 328 16.18 19.09 -19.56
CA GLU A 328 17.56 19.31 -19.16
C GLU A 328 17.80 18.95 -17.68
N CYS A 329 16.75 19.01 -16.86
CA CYS A 329 16.83 18.90 -15.42
C CYS A 329 16.67 17.46 -14.90
N TYR A 330 15.88 16.63 -15.60
CA TYR A 330 15.48 15.32 -15.12
C TYR A 330 15.99 14.21 -16.06
N GLU A 331 16.45 13.11 -15.48
CA GLU A 331 16.99 11.95 -16.19
C GLU A 331 16.61 10.68 -15.44
N GLY A 332 16.15 9.65 -16.18
CA GLY A 332 15.78 8.35 -15.62
C GLY A 332 16.87 7.29 -15.83
N LEU A 333 16.57 6.08 -15.37
CA LEU A 333 17.35 4.87 -15.63
C LEU A 333 16.45 3.82 -16.30
N PRO A 334 17.02 2.88 -17.07
CA PRO A 334 16.28 1.72 -17.55
C PRO A 334 15.67 0.90 -16.42
N CYS A 335 14.52 0.29 -16.67
CA CYS A 335 13.86 -0.57 -15.71
C CYS A 335 14.69 -1.83 -15.44
N GLY A 336 14.99 -2.09 -14.15
CA GLY A 336 15.67 -3.32 -13.73
C GLY A 336 17.16 -3.43 -14.06
N ASP A 337 17.73 -2.50 -14.79
CA ASP A 337 19.16 -2.48 -15.03
C ASP A 337 19.94 -2.08 -13.79
N LYS A 338 21.11 -2.68 -13.62
CA LYS A 338 22.08 -2.24 -12.60
C LYS A 338 22.99 -1.18 -13.24
N PRO A 339 22.74 0.11 -13.00
CA PRO A 339 23.66 1.11 -13.50
C PRO A 339 25.02 0.93 -12.83
N THR A 340 26.06 0.94 -13.63
CA THR A 340 27.42 0.91 -13.11
C THR A 340 27.73 2.23 -12.41
N THR A 341 28.44 2.16 -11.29
CA THR A 341 28.90 3.36 -10.57
C THR A 341 29.98 4.11 -11.35
N ASP A 342 30.50 3.50 -12.42
CA ASP A 342 31.60 4.04 -13.21
C ASP A 342 31.06 4.90 -14.36
N GLU A 343 31.39 6.19 -14.33
CA GLU A 343 31.04 7.16 -15.37
C GLU A 343 31.74 6.88 -16.73
N THR A 344 32.70 5.95 -16.75
CA THR A 344 33.55 5.65 -17.89
C THR A 344 33.14 4.41 -18.69
N THR A 345 32.16 3.63 -18.22
CA THR A 345 31.74 2.41 -18.92
C THR A 345 30.72 2.69 -20.01
N ASP A 346 30.95 2.05 -21.14
CA ASP A 346 30.18 2.16 -22.38
C ASP A 346 28.65 2.17 -22.18
N GLY A 347 28.06 3.32 -22.45
CA GLY A 347 26.64 3.45 -22.67
C GLY A 347 25.76 3.55 -21.42
N GLY A 348 26.27 3.32 -20.20
CA GLY A 348 25.49 3.43 -18.97
C GLY A 348 25.27 4.88 -18.53
N ILE A 349 24.05 5.22 -18.14
CA ILE A 349 23.79 6.49 -17.45
C ILE A 349 24.40 6.39 -16.05
N ALA A 350 25.38 7.24 -15.74
CA ALA A 350 25.94 7.29 -14.40
C ALA A 350 24.84 7.65 -13.38
N ILE A 351 24.85 7.00 -12.21
CA ILE A 351 23.88 7.25 -11.13
C ILE A 351 23.81 8.73 -10.79
N SER A 352 24.95 9.43 -10.77
CA SER A 352 25.02 10.88 -10.55
C SER A 352 24.26 11.74 -11.58
N LYS A 353 23.95 11.17 -12.74
CA LYS A 353 23.20 11.82 -13.84
C LYS A 353 21.72 11.50 -13.85
N SER A 354 21.23 10.59 -12.99
CA SER A 354 19.83 10.25 -12.89
C SER A 354 19.14 10.95 -11.73
N SER A 355 17.86 11.24 -11.91
CA SER A 355 17.00 11.85 -10.91
C SER A 355 16.65 10.86 -9.79
N ARG A 356 16.73 11.32 -8.55
CA ARG A 356 16.28 10.58 -7.38
C ARG A 356 14.77 10.76 -7.18
N MET A 357 14.09 9.76 -6.65
CA MET A 357 12.75 9.95 -6.12
C MET A 357 12.80 10.96 -4.97
N LYS A 358 11.91 11.94 -4.98
CA LYS A 358 11.71 12.81 -3.81
C LYS A 358 11.05 12.03 -2.68
N GLN A 359 11.55 12.23 -1.49
CA GLN A 359 11.03 11.63 -0.27
C GLN A 359 11.15 12.66 0.85
N ALA A 360 10.07 12.93 1.56
CA ALA A 360 10.06 13.82 2.69
C ALA A 360 9.42 13.13 3.92
N TYR A 361 9.81 13.57 5.11
CA TYR A 361 9.28 13.01 6.36
C TYR A 361 7.78 13.27 6.51
N ASP A 362 7.24 14.28 5.84
CA ASP A 362 5.86 14.73 5.86
C ASP A 362 5.04 14.31 4.63
N ASP A 363 5.58 13.42 3.79
CA ASP A 363 4.82 12.85 2.68
C ASP A 363 3.59 12.08 3.21
N ALA A 364 2.44 12.34 2.60
CA ALA A 364 1.18 11.69 2.98
C ALA A 364 1.19 10.18 2.69
N VAL A 365 0.50 9.40 3.53
CA VAL A 365 0.19 8.00 3.25
C VAL A 365 -1.30 7.86 2.98
N TYR A 366 -1.65 7.50 1.76
CA TYR A 366 -3.02 7.42 1.27
C TYR A 366 -3.59 6.02 1.40
N LEU A 367 -4.82 5.89 1.88
CA LEU A 367 -5.65 4.68 1.69
C LEU A 367 -6.51 4.80 0.44
N MET A 368 -6.91 6.01 0.08
CA MET A 368 -7.63 6.35 -1.14
C MET A 368 -7.50 7.85 -1.36
N ASN A 369 -7.41 8.29 -2.60
CA ASN A 369 -7.31 9.72 -2.90
C ASN A 369 -8.49 10.22 -3.74
N GLU A 370 -8.76 11.55 -3.69
CA GLU A 370 -9.86 12.18 -4.39
C GLU A 370 -9.83 11.90 -5.90
N ALA A 371 -8.65 12.05 -6.53
CA ALA A 371 -8.52 11.83 -7.97
C ALA A 371 -8.84 10.37 -8.36
N GLU A 372 -8.46 9.40 -7.53
CA GLU A 372 -8.84 8.00 -7.71
C GLU A 372 -10.36 7.81 -7.66
N CYS A 373 -11.03 8.44 -6.69
CA CYS A 373 -12.48 8.34 -6.55
C CYS A 373 -13.20 8.88 -7.80
N GLU A 374 -12.80 10.04 -8.29
CA GLU A 374 -13.35 10.64 -9.50
C GLU A 374 -13.11 9.75 -10.73
N LEU A 375 -11.92 9.17 -10.87
CA LEU A 375 -11.60 8.24 -11.96
C LEU A 375 -12.39 6.93 -11.86
N MET A 376 -12.69 6.41 -10.66
CA MET A 376 -13.57 5.24 -10.49
C MET A 376 -14.99 5.53 -10.94
N ILE A 377 -15.50 6.74 -10.67
CA ILE A 377 -16.81 7.18 -11.16
C ILE A 377 -16.78 7.32 -12.69
N ALA A 378 -15.72 7.90 -13.25
CA ALA A 378 -15.52 8.01 -14.70
C ALA A 378 -15.53 6.62 -15.36
N GLU A 379 -14.79 5.65 -14.79
CA GLU A 379 -14.75 4.27 -15.28
C GLU A 379 -16.13 3.61 -15.24
N ALA A 380 -16.87 3.79 -14.15
CA ALA A 380 -18.20 3.25 -14.00
C ALA A 380 -19.13 3.79 -15.11
N TYR A 381 -19.14 5.09 -15.36
CA TYR A 381 -19.94 5.69 -16.45
C TYR A 381 -19.47 5.26 -17.83
N ALA A 382 -18.16 5.18 -18.07
CA ALA A 382 -17.63 4.68 -19.34
C ALA A 382 -18.11 3.25 -19.64
N ARG A 383 -18.07 2.36 -18.64
CA ARG A 383 -18.56 0.98 -18.79
C ARG A 383 -20.10 0.88 -18.87
N LEU A 384 -20.82 1.85 -18.32
CA LEU A 384 -22.28 1.98 -18.47
C LEU A 384 -22.68 2.57 -19.83
N GLY A 385 -21.73 3.10 -20.63
CA GLY A 385 -21.95 3.70 -21.94
C GLY A 385 -22.35 5.18 -21.90
N ASP A 386 -22.19 5.87 -20.76
CA ASP A 386 -22.44 7.31 -20.60
C ASP A 386 -21.13 8.09 -20.77
N ALA A 387 -20.79 8.39 -22.02
CA ALA A 387 -19.53 9.06 -22.36
C ALA A 387 -19.44 10.50 -21.84
N GLU A 388 -20.56 11.21 -21.70
CA GLU A 388 -20.58 12.59 -21.20
C GLU A 388 -20.24 12.64 -19.71
N LYS A 389 -20.86 11.78 -18.92
CA LYS A 389 -20.52 11.67 -17.50
C LYS A 389 -19.13 11.09 -17.29
N ALA A 390 -18.70 10.14 -18.11
CA ALA A 390 -17.36 9.61 -18.06
C ALA A 390 -16.32 10.71 -18.26
N GLU A 391 -16.50 11.59 -19.26
CA GLU A 391 -15.62 12.74 -19.49
C GLU A 391 -15.67 13.74 -18.33
N GLU A 392 -16.88 14.05 -17.81
CA GLU A 392 -17.03 14.96 -16.66
C GLU A 392 -16.18 14.50 -15.47
N TYR A 393 -16.34 13.24 -15.04
CA TYR A 393 -15.64 12.71 -13.88
C TYR A 393 -14.15 12.42 -14.16
N TYR A 394 -13.80 12.05 -15.39
CA TYR A 394 -12.42 11.98 -15.82
C TYR A 394 -11.70 13.32 -15.64
N ASN A 395 -12.30 14.41 -16.12
CA ASN A 395 -11.74 15.75 -15.99
C ASN A 395 -11.59 16.15 -14.51
N LYS A 396 -12.57 15.85 -13.66
CA LYS A 396 -12.46 16.07 -12.21
C LYS A 396 -11.28 15.30 -11.62
N GLY A 397 -11.10 14.04 -12.00
CA GLY A 397 -9.99 13.21 -11.53
C GLY A 397 -8.63 13.75 -11.97
N VAL A 398 -8.50 14.19 -13.21
CA VAL A 398 -7.28 14.87 -13.70
C VAL A 398 -7.00 16.13 -12.88
N LEU A 399 -8.01 17.01 -12.72
CA LEU A 399 -7.85 18.27 -11.99
C LEU A 399 -7.48 18.03 -10.51
N ALA A 400 -8.12 17.08 -9.84
CA ALA A 400 -7.79 16.70 -8.47
C ALA A 400 -6.33 16.19 -8.36
N GLY A 401 -5.89 15.37 -9.35
CA GLY A 401 -4.50 14.90 -9.44
C GLY A 401 -3.47 16.01 -9.61
N PHE A 402 -3.80 17.10 -10.28
CA PHE A 402 -2.94 18.30 -10.36
C PHE A 402 -3.02 19.15 -9.09
N SER A 403 -4.23 19.38 -8.59
CA SER A 403 -4.49 20.20 -7.38
C SER A 403 -3.73 19.68 -6.17
N ARG A 404 -3.63 18.36 -5.99
CA ARG A 404 -2.84 17.73 -4.92
C ARG A 404 -1.40 18.23 -4.87
N TRP A 405 -0.80 18.50 -6.01
CA TRP A 405 0.57 18.99 -6.14
C TRP A 405 0.68 20.51 -6.26
N GLY A 406 -0.44 21.23 -6.13
CA GLY A 406 -0.50 22.69 -6.21
C GLY A 406 -0.45 23.23 -7.63
N PHE A 407 -0.81 22.43 -8.65
CA PHE A 407 -0.85 22.86 -10.04
C PHE A 407 -2.28 23.02 -10.56
N ASP A 408 -2.44 23.91 -11.56
CA ASP A 408 -3.67 24.00 -12.35
C ASP A 408 -3.61 22.99 -13.52
N GLY A 409 -4.55 22.06 -13.52
CA GLY A 409 -4.70 21.02 -14.55
C GLY A 409 -5.56 21.42 -15.75
N THR A 410 -6.17 22.62 -15.78
CA THR A 410 -7.18 23.02 -16.77
C THR A 410 -6.65 22.89 -18.20
N ALA A 411 -5.44 23.35 -18.49
CA ALA A 411 -4.85 23.23 -19.81
C ALA A 411 -4.56 21.78 -20.24
N PHE A 412 -4.45 20.87 -19.29
CA PHE A 412 -4.15 19.46 -19.56
C PHE A 412 -5.39 18.66 -19.95
N VAL A 413 -6.56 18.94 -19.36
CA VAL A 413 -7.82 18.27 -19.74
C VAL A 413 -8.27 18.67 -21.14
N ASP A 414 -7.90 19.85 -21.61
CA ASP A 414 -8.16 20.30 -22.99
C ASP A 414 -7.03 19.93 -23.97
N GLY A 415 -5.89 19.51 -23.47
CA GLY A 415 -4.65 19.27 -24.21
C GLY A 415 -4.08 17.85 -24.07
N ALA A 416 -2.96 17.74 -23.36
CA ALA A 416 -2.15 16.52 -23.28
C ALA A 416 -2.88 15.32 -22.63
N TYR A 417 -3.89 15.57 -21.82
CA TYR A 417 -4.74 14.57 -21.15
C TYR A 417 -6.22 14.69 -21.57
N LYS A 418 -6.46 15.16 -22.80
CA LYS A 418 -7.82 15.23 -23.32
C LYS A 418 -8.46 13.84 -23.35
N PHE A 419 -9.70 13.75 -22.84
CA PHE A 419 -10.46 12.51 -22.84
C PHE A 419 -10.78 12.03 -24.26
N ASP A 420 -10.44 10.77 -24.55
CA ASP A 420 -10.80 10.15 -25.82
C ASP A 420 -12.08 9.32 -25.68
N LYS A 421 -13.19 9.84 -26.21
CA LYS A 421 -14.49 9.14 -26.21
C LYS A 421 -14.48 7.85 -27.03
N ALA A 422 -13.53 7.68 -27.97
CA ALA A 422 -13.41 6.45 -28.75
C ALA A 422 -12.68 5.34 -27.95
N ASP A 423 -11.82 5.73 -26.99
CA ASP A 423 -11.10 4.80 -26.12
C ASP A 423 -11.08 5.31 -24.67
N MET A 424 -12.29 5.38 -24.11
CA MET A 424 -12.53 5.92 -22.77
C MET A 424 -11.73 5.19 -21.68
N LEU A 425 -11.71 3.86 -21.74
CA LEU A 425 -11.04 3.06 -20.70
C LEU A 425 -9.53 3.22 -20.74
N HIS A 426 -8.93 3.39 -21.91
CA HIS A 426 -7.50 3.68 -22.03
C HIS A 426 -7.17 5.04 -21.42
N SER A 427 -7.96 6.08 -21.76
CA SER A 427 -7.79 7.42 -21.18
C SER A 427 -7.82 7.38 -19.65
N ILE A 428 -8.82 6.71 -19.07
CA ILE A 428 -9.00 6.58 -17.62
C ILE A 428 -7.85 5.78 -17.02
N ALA A 429 -7.47 4.66 -17.61
CA ALA A 429 -6.41 3.79 -17.11
C ALA A 429 -5.06 4.51 -17.05
N MET A 430 -4.72 5.28 -18.08
CA MET A 430 -3.50 6.07 -18.09
C MET A 430 -3.52 7.17 -17.02
N GLN A 431 -4.66 7.78 -16.73
CA GLN A 431 -4.76 8.75 -15.64
C GLN A 431 -4.71 8.12 -14.26
N TYR A 432 -5.24 6.93 -14.06
CA TYR A 432 -4.98 6.16 -12.84
C TYR A 432 -3.48 5.97 -12.62
N TRP A 433 -2.76 5.52 -13.67
CA TRP A 433 -1.31 5.30 -13.58
C TRP A 433 -0.57 6.58 -13.19
N VAL A 434 -0.89 7.72 -13.80
CA VAL A 434 -0.25 9.00 -13.46
C VAL A 434 -0.63 9.49 -12.05
N THR A 435 -1.88 9.31 -11.65
CA THR A 435 -2.42 9.82 -10.38
C THR A 435 -1.88 9.08 -9.17
N TYR A 436 -1.56 7.80 -9.30
CA TYR A 436 -1.02 7.00 -8.21
C TYR A 436 0.46 7.24 -7.93
N ALA A 437 1.20 7.84 -8.85
CA ALA A 437 2.60 8.20 -8.63
C ALA A 437 2.73 9.21 -7.49
N GLY A 438 3.54 8.89 -6.49
CA GLY A 438 3.72 9.71 -5.29
C GLY A 438 2.48 9.78 -4.37
N ALA A 439 1.50 8.91 -4.57
CA ALA A 439 0.32 8.79 -3.71
C ALA A 439 0.14 7.35 -3.22
N ASN A 440 -0.65 6.53 -3.90
CA ASN A 440 -0.88 5.12 -3.55
C ASN A 440 -0.46 4.21 -4.73
N ALA A 441 0.84 4.01 -4.88
CA ALA A 441 1.39 3.22 -5.97
C ALA A 441 0.95 1.74 -5.94
N TYR A 442 0.60 1.20 -4.77
CA TYR A 442 0.03 -0.14 -4.64
C TYR A 442 -1.29 -0.27 -5.43
N ASP A 443 -2.20 0.69 -5.28
CA ASP A 443 -3.45 0.70 -6.04
C ASP A 443 -3.21 0.93 -7.54
N GLY A 444 -2.12 1.62 -7.88
CA GLY A 444 -1.64 1.72 -9.26
C GLY A 444 -1.33 0.36 -9.87
N TRP A 445 -0.60 -0.48 -9.13
CA TRP A 445 -0.30 -1.85 -9.54
C TRP A 445 -1.57 -2.71 -9.65
N MET A 446 -2.48 -2.67 -8.65
CA MET A 446 -3.74 -3.41 -8.67
C MET A 446 -4.65 -2.97 -9.84
N THR A 447 -4.76 -1.67 -10.07
CA THR A 447 -5.58 -1.12 -11.14
C THR A 447 -5.01 -1.45 -12.52
N ARG A 448 -3.68 -1.40 -12.67
CA ARG A 448 -3.00 -1.87 -13.89
C ARG A 448 -3.31 -3.34 -14.16
N ASN A 449 -3.21 -4.21 -13.16
CA ASN A 449 -3.52 -5.64 -13.31
C ASN A 449 -4.98 -5.87 -13.74
N ARG A 450 -5.90 -5.11 -13.15
CA ARG A 450 -7.32 -5.18 -13.49
C ARG A 450 -7.64 -4.70 -14.90
N LEU A 451 -7.04 -3.59 -15.34
CA LEU A 451 -7.33 -2.98 -16.64
C LEU A 451 -6.41 -3.51 -17.75
N GLY A 452 -5.24 -4.03 -17.42
CA GLY A 452 -4.20 -4.42 -18.36
C GLY A 452 -3.47 -3.22 -18.99
N ILE A 453 -3.65 -2.02 -18.44
CA ILE A 453 -3.11 -0.76 -18.94
C ILE A 453 -2.40 -0.03 -17.79
N PRO A 454 -1.17 0.46 -17.98
CA PRO A 454 -0.32 0.33 -19.17
C PRO A 454 0.00 -1.12 -19.57
N GLU A 455 0.11 -1.37 -20.87
CA GLU A 455 0.52 -2.69 -21.36
C GLU A 455 2.02 -2.93 -21.11
N VAL A 456 2.45 -4.19 -21.09
CA VAL A 456 3.88 -4.55 -21.02
C VAL A 456 4.38 -4.87 -22.42
N GLN A 457 5.36 -4.12 -22.91
CA GLN A 457 6.05 -4.42 -24.17
C GLN A 457 7.29 -5.29 -23.89
N ALA A 458 7.28 -6.49 -24.43
CA ALA A 458 8.35 -7.46 -24.28
C ALA A 458 9.58 -7.11 -25.15
N ASN A 459 10.77 -7.41 -24.62
CA ASN A 459 12.03 -7.35 -25.36
C ASN A 459 12.34 -5.98 -25.98
N ILE A 460 11.94 -4.91 -25.35
CA ILE A 460 12.19 -3.54 -25.82
C ILE A 460 12.73 -2.68 -24.67
N THR A 461 13.55 -1.70 -24.98
CA THR A 461 13.96 -0.62 -24.08
C THR A 461 13.22 0.65 -24.43
N VAL A 462 12.98 1.52 -23.43
CA VAL A 462 12.28 2.80 -23.65
C VAL A 462 13.06 3.70 -24.59
N ARG A 463 14.39 3.77 -24.43
CA ARG A 463 15.29 4.59 -25.25
C ARG A 463 16.25 3.75 -26.06
N LYS A 464 16.66 4.24 -27.24
CA LYS A 464 17.70 3.64 -28.09
C LYS A 464 19.08 3.65 -27.43
N SER A 465 19.35 4.65 -26.61
CA SER A 465 20.63 4.82 -25.91
C SER A 465 20.42 5.06 -24.44
N THR A 466 21.31 4.49 -23.63
CA THR A 466 21.40 4.73 -22.19
C THR A 466 22.26 5.95 -21.86
N THR A 467 22.86 6.62 -22.85
CA THR A 467 23.62 7.86 -22.62
C THR A 467 22.71 9.05 -22.33
N ALA A 468 23.01 9.74 -21.24
CA ALA A 468 22.27 10.86 -20.66
C ALA A 468 22.16 12.03 -21.60
N LEU A 469 21.79 12.15 -22.69
CA LEU A 469 21.55 13.30 -23.57
C LEU A 469 20.84 12.93 -24.88
N GLN A 470 20.64 11.63 -25.13
CA GLN A 470 19.94 11.17 -26.34
C GLN A 470 18.60 10.58 -25.93
N ARG A 471 17.57 11.41 -25.87
CA ARG A 471 16.19 11.02 -25.50
C ARG A 471 15.42 10.41 -26.69
N GLU A 472 16.10 9.77 -27.62
CA GLU A 472 15.43 9.11 -28.73
C GLU A 472 14.79 7.81 -28.24
N LEU A 473 13.46 7.73 -28.37
CA LEU A 473 12.71 6.51 -28.06
C LEU A 473 13.11 5.37 -29.00
N SER A 474 13.08 4.15 -28.47
CA SER A 474 13.34 2.95 -29.27
C SER A 474 12.30 2.78 -30.37
N ASP A 475 12.74 2.29 -31.54
CA ASP A 475 11.83 1.99 -32.64
C ASP A 475 10.83 0.92 -32.21
N GLY A 476 9.54 1.24 -32.34
CA GLY A 476 8.45 0.35 -31.95
C GLY A 476 8.05 0.41 -30.47
N TYR A 477 8.75 1.19 -29.62
CA TYR A 477 8.25 1.46 -28.27
C TYR A 477 7.03 2.39 -28.31
N VAL A 478 5.98 1.97 -27.62
CA VAL A 478 4.77 2.78 -27.42
C VAL A 478 4.90 3.55 -26.10
N LEU A 479 4.96 4.86 -26.18
CA LEU A 479 5.15 5.71 -25.02
C LEU A 479 4.01 5.54 -24.01
N GLY A 480 4.39 5.30 -22.78
CA GLY A 480 3.47 5.00 -21.68
C GLY A 480 3.28 3.50 -21.41
N ASN A 481 3.73 2.62 -22.29
CA ASN A 481 3.76 1.19 -21.98
C ASN A 481 4.91 0.85 -21.00
N LEU A 482 4.67 -0.13 -20.15
CA LEU A 482 5.71 -0.73 -19.30
C LEU A 482 6.64 -1.60 -20.16
N VAL A 483 7.83 -1.88 -19.67
CA VAL A 483 8.81 -2.74 -20.34
C VAL A 483 9.29 -3.87 -19.43
N ASP A 484 9.84 -4.93 -20.00
CA ASP A 484 10.52 -5.96 -19.21
C ASP A 484 11.73 -5.35 -18.48
N PRO A 485 11.92 -5.63 -17.18
CA PRO A 485 13.16 -5.28 -16.50
C PRO A 485 14.38 -5.94 -17.15
N GLY A 486 15.48 -5.19 -17.30
CA GLY A 486 16.69 -5.69 -17.98
C GLY A 486 17.32 -6.95 -17.41
N ALA A 487 17.07 -7.25 -16.13
CA ALA A 487 17.53 -8.46 -15.43
C ALA A 487 16.37 -9.28 -14.85
N SER A 488 15.21 -9.28 -15.51
CA SER A 488 14.02 -10.02 -15.05
C SER A 488 14.28 -11.53 -15.03
N ASN A 489 13.77 -12.20 -14.01
CA ASN A 489 13.70 -13.66 -13.94
C ASN A 489 12.40 -14.24 -14.52
N MET A 490 11.49 -13.38 -14.98
CA MET A 490 10.25 -13.76 -15.64
C MET A 490 10.46 -13.94 -17.14
N ASN A 491 9.54 -14.62 -17.81
CA ASN A 491 9.54 -14.66 -19.26
C ASN A 491 9.21 -13.28 -19.82
N ALA A 492 9.62 -13.03 -21.07
CA ALA A 492 9.37 -11.77 -21.75
C ALA A 492 7.85 -11.48 -21.83
N GLY A 493 7.46 -10.27 -21.42
CA GLY A 493 6.07 -9.84 -21.36
C GLY A 493 5.28 -10.29 -20.12
N GLU A 494 5.85 -11.16 -19.27
CA GLU A 494 5.22 -11.48 -17.98
C GLU A 494 5.38 -10.35 -16.99
N TYR A 495 4.38 -10.24 -16.09
CA TYR A 495 4.29 -9.17 -15.12
C TYR A 495 3.84 -9.71 -13.77
N PRO A 496 4.27 -9.12 -12.64
CA PRO A 496 3.80 -9.55 -11.32
C PRO A 496 2.31 -9.25 -11.14
N MET A 497 1.53 -10.30 -11.00
CA MET A 497 0.08 -10.20 -10.81
C MET A 497 -0.29 -10.17 -9.33
N ARG A 498 0.49 -10.82 -8.48
CA ARG A 498 0.24 -10.96 -7.04
C ARG A 498 1.54 -11.10 -6.26
N LEU A 499 1.50 -11.00 -4.93
CA LEU A 499 2.59 -11.46 -4.08
C LEU A 499 2.49 -12.96 -3.82
N LEU A 500 3.64 -13.55 -3.48
CA LEU A 500 3.75 -14.95 -3.08
C LEU A 500 3.23 -15.12 -1.64
N TYR A 501 2.60 -16.25 -1.33
CA TYR A 501 2.35 -16.61 0.07
C TYR A 501 3.67 -16.79 0.81
N PRO A 502 3.79 -16.23 2.04
CA PRO A 502 5.03 -16.31 2.80
C PRO A 502 5.38 -17.75 3.20
N THR A 503 6.67 -18.09 3.16
CA THR A 503 7.17 -19.38 3.65
C THR A 503 6.79 -19.62 5.12
N ALA A 504 6.84 -18.59 5.96
CA ALA A 504 6.44 -18.71 7.38
C ALA A 504 4.98 -19.17 7.51
N THR A 505 4.07 -18.65 6.69
CA THR A 505 2.67 -19.07 6.72
C THR A 505 2.51 -20.56 6.37
N THR A 506 3.19 -21.03 5.33
CA THR A 506 3.12 -22.44 4.92
C THR A 506 3.82 -23.40 5.89
N LEU A 507 4.84 -22.94 6.64
CA LEU A 507 5.53 -23.75 7.64
C LEU A 507 4.70 -23.96 8.92
N TYR A 508 3.95 -22.95 9.35
CA TYR A 508 3.23 -22.98 10.62
C TYR A 508 1.73 -23.24 10.50
N ASN A 509 1.16 -23.14 9.30
CA ASN A 509 -0.24 -23.45 9.04
C ASN A 509 -0.34 -24.58 8.01
N SER A 510 -0.77 -25.77 8.48
CA SER A 510 -0.89 -26.96 7.64
C SER A 510 -1.97 -26.82 6.54
N ALA A 511 -3.02 -26.05 6.77
CA ALA A 511 -4.03 -25.76 5.75
C ALA A 511 -3.45 -24.86 4.64
N ALA A 512 -2.63 -23.88 5.00
CA ALA A 512 -1.91 -23.04 4.05
C ALA A 512 -0.90 -23.84 3.22
N ALA A 513 -0.16 -24.76 3.87
CA ALA A 513 0.78 -25.64 3.17
C ALA A 513 0.08 -26.49 2.11
N LYS A 514 -1.03 -27.13 2.48
CA LYS A 514 -1.87 -27.92 1.58
C LYS A 514 -2.43 -27.07 0.43
N TYR A 515 -2.96 -25.89 0.74
CA TYR A 515 -3.49 -24.97 -0.28
C TYR A 515 -2.43 -24.60 -1.32
N VAL A 516 -1.21 -24.26 -0.87
CA VAL A 516 -0.10 -23.88 -1.76
C VAL A 516 0.39 -25.07 -2.58
N GLU A 517 0.42 -26.29 -2.02
CA GLU A 517 0.75 -27.52 -2.74
C GLU A 517 -0.24 -27.77 -3.89
N GLU A 518 -1.54 -27.59 -3.64
CA GLU A 518 -2.62 -27.84 -4.61
C GLU A 518 -2.76 -26.74 -5.67
N ASN A 519 -2.51 -25.48 -5.30
CA ASN A 519 -2.80 -24.31 -6.14
C ASN A 519 -1.56 -23.59 -6.71
N GLY A 520 -0.37 -23.94 -6.22
CA GLY A 520 0.88 -23.28 -6.57
C GLY A 520 1.06 -21.91 -5.91
N ASN A 521 2.26 -21.34 -6.03
CA ASN A 521 2.65 -20.04 -5.48
C ASN A 521 3.54 -19.31 -6.49
N SER A 522 2.94 -18.54 -7.41
CA SER A 522 3.63 -17.83 -8.49
C SER A 522 3.23 -16.37 -8.55
N LEU A 523 4.20 -15.49 -8.85
CA LEU A 523 3.95 -14.06 -9.08
C LEU A 523 3.06 -13.81 -10.30
N THR A 524 3.09 -14.70 -11.30
CA THR A 524 2.36 -14.54 -12.56
C THR A 524 0.95 -15.15 -12.53
N LYS A 525 0.59 -15.83 -11.42
CA LYS A 525 -0.76 -16.40 -11.28
C LYS A 525 -1.77 -15.29 -11.11
N LYS A 526 -2.64 -15.11 -12.12
CA LYS A 526 -3.70 -14.10 -12.09
C LYS A 526 -4.72 -14.37 -10.98
N LEU A 527 -5.20 -13.31 -10.40
CA LEU A 527 -6.41 -13.31 -9.58
C LEU A 527 -7.64 -13.29 -10.50
N TRP A 528 -8.78 -13.67 -9.98
CA TRP A 528 -10.00 -13.87 -10.77
C TRP A 528 -10.52 -12.60 -11.49
N TRP A 529 -10.11 -11.41 -11.03
CA TRP A 529 -10.52 -10.12 -11.58
C TRP A 529 -9.46 -9.45 -12.49
N GLU A 530 -8.31 -10.07 -12.70
CA GLU A 530 -7.20 -9.54 -13.49
C GLU A 530 -7.27 -9.93 -14.97
N LYS A 531 -6.76 -9.05 -15.83
CA LYS A 531 -6.69 -9.26 -17.28
C LYS A 531 -5.43 -9.94 -17.76
#